data_b5a1c905c8977bfbd45a6e97c4cfdf66
#
_entry.id   b5a1c905c8977bfbd45a6e97c4cfdf66
#
_cell.length_a   1.000
_cell.length_b   1.000
_cell.length_c   1.000
_cell.angle_alpha   90.00
_cell.angle_beta   90.00
_cell.angle_gamma   90.00
#
_symmetry.space_group_name_H-M   'P 1'
#
loop_
_entity.id
_entity.type
_entity.pdbx_description
1 polymer ?
#
loop_
_entity_poly.entity_id
_entity_poly.type
_entity_poly.pdbx_seq_one_letter_code
_entity_poly.pdbx_strand_id
1 'polypeptide(L)'
;PYIYNGEEIGMTNCPVKSIDEVEDIESINMYRERIDKGYSKDELIKAINTKGRDNARRPMQWSNEENAGFTTGKPWLKLNPNYTKINVEKDLEDTNSIFYTYQKLIRLRHENAVVVDGDFELVENTSDNILAFWRKLEDEKWLVVANLSGKKQNLNLDISFKKVLISNYENRDSLKDMALKPYEAFAVKA
;
A
#
# COMPACT_ATOMS: atom_id res chain seq x y z
N PRO A 1 -11.62 7.18 4.82
CA PRO A 1 -10.19 6.96 4.60
C PRO A 1 -9.59 8.11 3.78
N TYR A 2 -8.30 8.34 3.96
CA TYR A 2 -7.51 9.24 3.14
C TYR A 2 -6.62 8.40 2.22
N ILE A 3 -6.48 8.84 0.97
CA ILE A 3 -5.54 8.24 0.02
C ILE A 3 -4.38 9.23 -0.11
N TYR A 4 -3.18 8.78 0.20
CA TYR A 4 -1.99 9.64 0.08
C TYR A 4 -1.54 9.68 -1.37
N ASN A 5 -1.19 10.88 -1.85
CA ASN A 5 -0.77 11.09 -3.24
C ASN A 5 0.41 10.19 -3.61
N GLY A 6 0.23 9.35 -4.63
CA GLY A 6 1.20 8.38 -5.13
C GLY A 6 1.03 6.95 -4.62
N GLU A 7 0.26 6.72 -3.53
CA GLU A 7 0.01 5.33 -3.08
C GLU A 7 -0.89 4.58 -4.06
N GLU A 8 -1.77 5.28 -4.76
CA GLU A 8 -2.67 4.74 -5.79
C GLU A 8 -1.96 4.20 -7.04
N ILE A 9 -0.68 4.50 -7.21
CA ILE A 9 0.19 3.93 -8.24
C ILE A 9 1.40 3.18 -7.66
N GLY A 10 1.41 2.95 -6.34
CA GLY A 10 2.48 2.22 -5.67
C GLY A 10 3.83 2.94 -5.66
N MET A 11 3.86 4.28 -5.57
CA MET A 11 5.12 5.02 -5.41
C MET A 11 5.87 4.54 -4.16
N THR A 12 7.18 4.42 -4.28
CA THR A 12 8.06 3.95 -3.21
C THR A 12 8.95 5.06 -2.67
N ASN A 13 9.61 4.79 -1.54
CA ASN A 13 10.64 5.69 -1.02
C ASN A 13 11.74 5.94 -2.06
N CYS A 14 12.21 7.18 -2.15
CA CYS A 14 13.30 7.58 -3.04
C CYS A 14 14.64 7.57 -2.27
N PRO A 15 15.56 6.65 -2.58
CA PRO A 15 16.81 6.55 -1.86
C PRO A 15 17.71 7.77 -2.10
N VAL A 16 18.25 8.32 -1.00
CA VAL A 16 19.31 9.30 -1.01
C VAL A 16 20.64 8.64 -0.63
N LYS A 17 21.75 9.19 -1.13
CA LYS A 17 23.11 8.68 -0.88
C LYS A 17 23.85 9.48 0.21
N SER A 18 23.48 10.74 0.40
CA SER A 18 24.09 11.63 1.39
C SER A 18 23.05 12.53 2.02
N ILE A 19 23.44 13.17 3.15
CA ILE A 19 22.59 14.16 3.81
C ILE A 19 22.34 15.41 2.96
N ASP A 20 23.20 15.70 2.00
CA ASP A 20 23.06 16.86 1.10
C ASP A 20 21.89 16.74 0.11
N GLU A 21 21.33 15.53 -0.04
CA GLU A 21 20.13 15.26 -0.84
C GLU A 21 18.84 15.35 -0.03
N VAL A 22 18.92 15.70 1.28
CA VAL A 22 17.79 15.71 2.21
C VAL A 22 17.37 17.15 2.49
N GLU A 23 16.09 17.45 2.34
CA GLU A 23 15.47 18.76 2.61
C GLU A 23 14.72 18.78 3.96
N ASP A 24 14.35 17.62 4.49
CA ASP A 24 13.63 17.51 5.75
C ASP A 24 14.50 17.93 6.94
N ILE A 25 14.16 19.07 7.52
CA ILE A 25 14.92 19.67 8.64
C ILE A 25 15.02 18.75 9.87
N GLU A 26 13.98 17.92 10.12
CA GLU A 26 14.01 16.96 11.23
C GLU A 26 15.06 15.87 10.98
N SER A 27 15.09 15.33 9.76
CA SER A 27 16.10 14.35 9.35
C SER A 27 17.51 14.94 9.38
N ILE A 28 17.69 16.19 8.95
CA ILE A 28 18.99 16.90 8.98
C ILE A 28 19.46 17.09 10.43
N ASN A 29 18.58 17.55 11.32
CA ASN A 29 18.92 17.76 12.72
C ASN A 29 19.23 16.44 13.44
N MET A 30 18.41 15.42 13.21
CA MET A 30 18.65 14.07 13.73
C MET A 30 20.01 13.52 13.27
N TYR A 31 20.33 13.68 11.98
CA TYR A 31 21.61 13.25 11.42
C TYR A 31 22.79 13.92 12.13
N ARG A 32 22.78 15.26 12.26
CA ARG A 32 23.85 16.03 12.93
C ARG A 32 24.04 15.60 14.38
N GLU A 33 22.93 15.55 15.14
CA GLU A 33 22.97 15.16 16.55
C GLU A 33 23.54 13.75 16.75
N ARG A 34 23.19 12.81 15.88
CA ARG A 34 23.62 11.41 16.01
C ARG A 34 25.03 11.17 15.51
N ILE A 35 25.52 11.91 14.52
CA ILE A 35 26.93 11.88 14.12
C ILE A 35 27.81 12.29 15.30
N ASP A 36 27.45 13.36 16.05
CA ASP A 36 28.18 13.81 17.22
C ASP A 36 28.17 12.77 18.36
N LYS A 37 27.18 11.90 18.39
CA LYS A 37 27.07 10.76 19.32
C LYS A 37 27.76 9.48 18.81
N GLY A 38 28.45 9.51 17.68
CA GLY A 38 29.24 8.40 17.14
C GLY A 38 28.50 7.39 16.29
N TYR A 39 27.25 7.67 15.84
CA TYR A 39 26.57 6.82 14.88
C TYR A 39 27.22 6.90 13.50
N SER A 40 27.22 5.81 12.75
CA SER A 40 27.78 5.80 11.39
C SER A 40 26.89 6.54 10.40
N LYS A 41 27.51 7.16 9.38
CA LYS A 41 26.80 7.83 8.29
C LYS A 41 25.83 6.89 7.57
N ASP A 42 26.25 5.66 7.31
CA ASP A 42 25.47 4.67 6.58
C ASP A 42 24.21 4.24 7.34
N GLU A 43 24.29 4.04 8.66
CA GLU A 43 23.13 3.76 9.50
C GLU A 43 22.12 4.89 9.48
N LEU A 44 22.60 6.13 9.56
CA LEU A 44 21.73 7.31 9.56
C LEU A 44 21.07 7.54 8.21
N ILE A 45 21.81 7.40 7.11
CA ILE A 45 21.22 7.47 5.74
C ILE A 45 20.22 6.35 5.52
N LYS A 46 20.51 5.13 5.99
CA LYS A 46 19.54 4.02 5.94
C LYS A 46 18.25 4.34 6.72
N ALA A 47 18.36 4.92 7.90
CA ALA A 47 17.19 5.32 8.69
C ALA A 47 16.37 6.42 7.98
N ILE A 48 17.03 7.43 7.39
CA ILE A 48 16.39 8.50 6.60
C ILE A 48 15.70 7.92 5.37
N ASN A 49 16.34 7.03 4.63
CA ASN A 49 15.74 6.35 3.49
C ASN A 49 14.50 5.53 3.86
N THR A 50 14.42 5.04 5.10
CA THR A 50 13.29 4.24 5.57
C THR A 50 12.15 5.10 6.09
N LYS A 51 12.44 6.19 6.84
CA LYS A 51 11.45 6.94 7.63
C LYS A 51 11.45 8.45 7.39
N GLY A 52 12.39 9.00 6.59
CA GLY A 52 12.46 10.43 6.32
C GLY A 52 11.20 10.96 5.64
N ARG A 53 10.73 12.13 6.09
CA ARG A 53 9.49 12.76 5.60
C ARG A 53 9.54 13.20 4.15
N ASP A 54 10.75 13.40 3.60
CA ASP A 54 10.90 13.72 2.17
C ASP A 54 10.34 12.63 1.25
N ASN A 55 10.32 11.37 1.71
CA ASN A 55 9.72 10.28 0.95
C ASN A 55 8.24 10.52 0.62
N ALA A 56 7.52 11.16 1.53
CA ALA A 56 6.11 11.51 1.37
C ALA A 56 5.86 12.80 0.55
N ARG A 57 6.93 13.50 0.11
CA ARG A 57 6.86 14.80 -0.59
C ARG A 57 7.46 14.75 -1.98
N ARG A 58 7.82 13.56 -2.47
CA ARG A 58 8.45 13.39 -3.77
C ARG A 58 7.52 13.84 -4.89
N PRO A 59 8.07 14.38 -6.00
CA PRO A 59 7.28 14.70 -7.17
C PRO A 59 6.43 13.52 -7.63
N MET A 60 5.16 13.77 -7.97
CA MET A 60 4.28 12.75 -8.54
C MET A 60 4.84 12.22 -9.85
N GLN A 61 4.78 10.92 -10.05
CA GLN A 61 5.28 10.23 -11.22
C GLN A 61 4.17 10.07 -12.25
N TRP A 62 4.01 11.07 -13.14
CA TRP A 62 2.94 11.08 -14.14
C TRP A 62 3.23 10.21 -15.34
N SER A 63 4.48 10.24 -15.85
CA SER A 63 4.89 9.53 -17.05
C SER A 63 6.35 9.08 -16.98
N ASN A 64 6.84 8.44 -18.03
CA ASN A 64 8.27 8.09 -18.19
C ASN A 64 9.10 9.20 -18.84
N GLU A 65 8.52 10.36 -19.12
CA GLU A 65 9.21 11.50 -19.71
C GLU A 65 10.12 12.24 -18.71
N GLU A 66 10.83 13.26 -19.20
CA GLU A 66 11.72 14.06 -18.36
C GLU A 66 11.00 14.60 -17.13
N ASN A 67 11.67 14.55 -15.98
CA ASN A 67 11.11 14.89 -14.66
C ASN A 67 9.79 14.15 -14.33
N ALA A 68 9.60 12.94 -14.86
CA ALA A 68 8.39 12.14 -14.69
C ALA A 68 7.10 12.84 -15.17
N GLY A 69 7.18 13.76 -16.11
CA GLY A 69 6.08 14.61 -16.52
C GLY A 69 5.59 15.58 -15.44
N PHE A 70 6.31 15.72 -14.32
CA PHE A 70 5.90 16.57 -13.21
C PHE A 70 6.14 18.05 -13.45
N THR A 71 7.27 18.41 -14.07
CA THR A 71 7.67 19.80 -14.35
C THR A 71 8.64 19.89 -15.52
N THR A 72 8.65 21.03 -16.19
CA THR A 72 9.66 21.39 -17.19
C THR A 72 10.91 22.04 -16.57
N GLY A 73 10.86 22.38 -15.28
CA GLY A 73 11.98 22.94 -14.53
C GLY A 73 12.65 21.90 -13.62
N LYS A 74 13.56 22.35 -12.77
CA LYS A 74 14.20 21.50 -11.75
C LYS A 74 13.22 21.26 -10.60
N PRO A 75 12.86 20.00 -10.28
CA PRO A 75 12.04 19.71 -9.10
C PRO A 75 12.76 20.14 -7.81
N TRP A 76 12.00 20.62 -6.82
CA TRP A 76 12.56 20.96 -5.51
C TRP A 76 13.17 19.72 -4.82
N LEU A 77 12.41 18.63 -4.73
CA LEU A 77 12.89 17.37 -4.18
C LEU A 77 13.35 16.44 -5.30
N LYS A 78 14.34 15.62 -4.98
CA LYS A 78 14.85 14.57 -5.87
C LYS A 78 13.73 13.68 -6.38
N LEU A 79 13.68 13.52 -7.69
CA LEU A 79 12.79 12.57 -8.35
C LEU A 79 13.23 11.13 -8.07
N ASN A 80 12.29 10.25 -7.80
CA ASN A 80 12.59 8.83 -7.66
C ASN A 80 12.96 8.24 -9.04
N PRO A 81 14.15 7.66 -9.22
CA PRO A 81 14.59 7.16 -10.54
C PRO A 81 13.74 6.01 -11.07
N ASN A 82 12.86 5.42 -10.24
CA ASN A 82 11.96 4.36 -10.68
C ASN A 82 10.72 4.87 -11.44
N TYR A 83 10.58 6.20 -11.64
CA TYR A 83 9.46 6.79 -12.40
C TYR A 83 9.30 6.22 -13.81
N THR A 84 10.39 5.71 -14.39
CA THR A 84 10.34 5.05 -15.69
C THR A 84 9.59 3.70 -15.67
N LYS A 85 9.31 3.17 -14.47
CA LYS A 85 8.60 1.90 -14.26
C LYS A 85 7.28 2.06 -13.51
N ILE A 86 7.24 2.98 -12.54
CA ILE A 86 6.09 3.27 -11.70
C ILE A 86 5.63 4.68 -12.04
N ASN A 87 4.53 4.82 -12.73
CA ASN A 87 3.94 6.11 -13.09
C ASN A 87 2.48 5.93 -13.49
N VAL A 88 1.74 7.06 -13.48
CA VAL A 88 0.29 7.07 -13.78
C VAL A 88 -0.01 6.53 -15.17
N GLU A 89 0.78 6.92 -16.18
CA GLU A 89 0.57 6.48 -17.56
C GLU A 89 0.57 4.95 -17.68
N LYS A 90 1.55 4.27 -17.08
CA LYS A 90 1.64 2.81 -17.09
C LYS A 90 0.52 2.15 -16.29
N ASP A 91 0.16 2.71 -15.15
CA ASP A 91 -0.92 2.16 -14.33
C ASP A 91 -2.27 2.26 -15.06
N LEU A 92 -2.48 3.31 -15.86
CA LEU A 92 -3.69 3.45 -16.69
C LEU A 92 -3.74 2.45 -17.86
N GLU A 93 -2.60 1.97 -18.33
CA GLU A 93 -2.52 0.95 -19.39
C GLU A 93 -2.79 -0.48 -18.88
N ASP A 94 -2.57 -0.74 -17.58
CA ASP A 94 -2.79 -2.06 -16.97
C ASP A 94 -4.05 -2.09 -16.11
N THR A 95 -5.09 -2.75 -16.61
CA THR A 95 -6.37 -2.89 -15.88
C THR A 95 -6.27 -3.67 -14.57
N ASN A 96 -5.14 -4.34 -14.29
CA ASN A 96 -4.85 -5.02 -13.03
C ASN A 96 -3.93 -4.20 -12.11
N SER A 97 -3.64 -2.95 -12.46
CA SER A 97 -2.76 -2.08 -11.69
C SER A 97 -3.33 -1.73 -10.31
N ILE A 98 -2.45 -1.14 -9.49
CA ILE A 98 -2.83 -0.60 -8.18
C ILE A 98 -3.90 0.48 -8.34
N PHE A 99 -3.78 1.35 -9.36
CA PHE A 99 -4.76 2.40 -9.66
C PHE A 99 -6.19 1.84 -9.83
N TYR A 100 -6.38 0.82 -10.66
CA TYR A 100 -7.70 0.23 -10.87
C TYR A 100 -8.20 -0.56 -9.65
N THR A 101 -7.29 -1.09 -8.83
CA THR A 101 -7.64 -1.68 -7.54
C THR A 101 -8.20 -0.63 -6.60
N TYR A 102 -7.55 0.54 -6.46
CA TYR A 102 -8.07 1.68 -5.68
C TYR A 102 -9.42 2.17 -6.21
N GLN A 103 -9.54 2.36 -7.53
CA GLN A 103 -10.79 2.76 -8.15
C GLN A 103 -11.94 1.79 -7.80
N LYS A 104 -11.69 0.48 -7.85
CA LYS A 104 -12.66 -0.55 -7.50
C LYS A 104 -13.03 -0.52 -6.01
N LEU A 105 -12.05 -0.36 -5.12
CA LEU A 105 -12.28 -0.25 -3.68
C LEU A 105 -13.09 0.99 -3.32
N ILE A 106 -12.80 2.13 -3.94
CA ILE A 106 -13.55 3.38 -3.76
C ILE A 106 -15.01 3.19 -4.22
N ARG A 107 -15.22 2.57 -5.39
CA ARG A 107 -16.56 2.25 -5.90
C ARG A 107 -17.32 1.34 -4.95
N LEU A 108 -16.70 0.23 -4.51
CA LEU A 108 -17.32 -0.68 -3.54
C LEU A 108 -17.75 0.05 -2.26
N ARG A 109 -16.93 0.99 -1.77
CA ARG A 109 -17.27 1.80 -0.61
C ARG A 109 -18.45 2.74 -0.86
N HIS A 110 -18.54 3.38 -2.01
CA HIS A 110 -19.60 4.32 -2.35
C HIS A 110 -20.95 3.63 -2.63
N GLU A 111 -20.90 2.43 -3.21
CA GLU A 111 -22.09 1.70 -3.64
C GLU A 111 -22.68 0.77 -2.56
N ASN A 112 -21.96 0.52 -1.45
CA ASN A 112 -22.36 -0.47 -0.46
C ASN A 112 -22.29 0.06 0.96
N ALA A 113 -23.44 0.30 1.55
CA ALA A 113 -23.57 0.83 2.92
C ALA A 113 -22.87 -0.06 3.96
N VAL A 114 -22.85 -1.38 3.78
CA VAL A 114 -22.15 -2.32 4.69
C VAL A 114 -20.67 -1.99 4.88
N VAL A 115 -20.01 -1.39 3.89
CA VAL A 115 -18.60 -0.97 4.01
C VAL A 115 -18.45 0.27 4.90
N VAL A 116 -19.43 1.17 4.90
CA VAL A 116 -19.40 2.45 5.63
C VAL A 116 -20.03 2.29 7.02
N ASP A 117 -21.24 1.79 7.06
CA ASP A 117 -22.11 1.80 8.24
C ASP A 117 -22.16 0.45 8.96
N GLY A 118 -21.68 -0.63 8.33
CA GLY A 118 -21.72 -1.97 8.91
C GLY A 118 -20.84 -2.11 10.16
N ASP A 119 -21.22 -3.01 11.05
CA ASP A 119 -20.42 -3.42 12.20
C ASP A 119 -19.13 -4.08 11.78
N PHE A 120 -18.07 -3.86 12.58
CA PHE A 120 -16.77 -4.48 12.42
C PHE A 120 -16.57 -5.59 13.46
N GLU A 121 -16.23 -6.80 13.01
CA GLU A 121 -15.96 -7.92 13.89
C GLU A 121 -14.73 -8.70 13.39
N LEU A 122 -13.68 -8.78 14.22
CA LEU A 122 -12.49 -9.58 13.91
C LEU A 122 -12.83 -11.07 13.87
N VAL A 123 -12.21 -11.79 12.93
CA VAL A 123 -12.21 -13.26 12.94
C VAL A 123 -11.15 -13.71 13.92
N GLU A 124 -11.57 -14.43 14.95
CA GLU A 124 -10.67 -14.98 15.98
C GLU A 124 -9.83 -16.15 15.43
N ASN A 125 -8.76 -16.49 16.16
CA ASN A 125 -7.89 -17.64 15.89
C ASN A 125 -7.19 -17.64 14.51
N THR A 126 -6.94 -16.44 13.94
CA THR A 126 -6.05 -16.29 12.80
C THR A 126 -4.60 -16.09 13.27
N SER A 127 -3.61 -16.33 12.39
CA SER A 127 -2.22 -16.02 12.71
C SER A 127 -1.99 -14.50 12.76
N ASP A 128 -0.97 -14.04 13.49
CA ASP A 128 -0.59 -12.62 13.58
C ASP A 128 -0.29 -11.96 12.22
N ASN A 129 -0.07 -12.77 11.19
CA ASN A 129 0.18 -12.33 9.83
C ASN A 129 -1.09 -12.24 8.98
N ILE A 130 -2.25 -12.63 9.50
CA ILE A 130 -3.53 -12.60 8.78
C ILE A 130 -4.46 -11.60 9.45
N LEU A 131 -4.88 -10.61 8.69
CA LEU A 131 -6.02 -9.77 9.06
C LEU A 131 -7.28 -10.36 8.41
N ALA A 132 -8.22 -10.81 9.22
CA ALA A 132 -9.53 -11.24 8.76
C ALA A 132 -10.63 -10.60 9.61
N PHE A 133 -11.65 -10.03 8.96
CA PHE A 133 -12.76 -9.38 9.65
C PHE A 133 -14.04 -9.38 8.84
N TRP A 134 -15.15 -9.32 9.56
CA TRP A 134 -16.47 -9.12 9.00
C TRP A 134 -16.86 -7.64 8.95
N ARG A 135 -17.61 -7.29 7.90
CA ARG A 135 -18.51 -6.13 7.88
C ARG A 135 -19.94 -6.66 7.81
N LYS A 136 -20.79 -6.21 8.73
CA LYS A 136 -22.17 -6.70 8.86
C LYS A 136 -23.13 -5.51 8.93
N LEU A 137 -24.14 -5.51 8.07
CA LEU A 137 -25.22 -4.54 8.10
C LEU A 137 -26.53 -5.26 7.73
N GLU A 138 -27.47 -5.31 8.66
CA GLU A 138 -28.71 -6.06 8.50
C GLU A 138 -28.43 -7.52 8.07
N ASP A 139 -28.94 -7.96 6.93
CA ASP A 139 -28.73 -9.29 6.37
C ASP A 139 -27.47 -9.40 5.49
N GLU A 140 -26.78 -8.30 5.29
CA GLU A 140 -25.58 -8.27 4.44
C GLU A 140 -24.30 -8.51 5.26
N LYS A 141 -23.48 -9.48 4.79
CA LYS A 141 -22.22 -9.84 5.46
C LYS A 141 -21.09 -9.96 4.44
N TRP A 142 -20.02 -9.21 4.69
CA TRP A 142 -18.80 -9.29 3.90
C TRP A 142 -17.65 -9.76 4.77
N LEU A 143 -16.90 -10.74 4.27
CA LEU A 143 -15.65 -11.16 4.89
C LEU A 143 -14.49 -10.56 4.09
N VAL A 144 -13.60 -9.90 4.80
CA VAL A 144 -12.32 -9.39 4.27
C VAL A 144 -11.20 -10.22 4.87
N VAL A 145 -10.26 -10.66 4.02
CA VAL A 145 -9.08 -11.43 4.43
C VAL A 145 -7.86 -10.85 3.76
N ALA A 146 -6.77 -10.68 4.51
CA ALA A 146 -5.48 -10.24 4.00
C ALA A 146 -4.33 -10.97 4.70
N ASN A 147 -3.43 -11.55 3.91
CA ASN A 147 -2.12 -12.00 4.38
C ASN A 147 -1.15 -10.81 4.36
N LEU A 148 -0.75 -10.31 5.52
CA LEU A 148 0.12 -9.15 5.68
C LEU A 148 1.62 -9.50 5.58
N SER A 149 1.96 -10.73 5.16
CA SER A 149 3.33 -11.21 5.12
C SER A 149 3.77 -11.67 3.73
N GLY A 150 5.09 -11.63 3.47
CA GLY A 150 5.72 -12.18 2.27
C GLY A 150 5.84 -13.71 2.27
N LYS A 151 5.12 -14.42 3.15
CA LYS A 151 5.12 -15.89 3.25
C LYS A 151 3.70 -16.44 3.06
N LYS A 152 3.61 -17.69 2.61
CA LYS A 152 2.31 -18.38 2.62
C LYS A 152 1.79 -18.52 4.05
N GLN A 153 0.50 -18.31 4.24
CA GLN A 153 -0.20 -18.47 5.51
C GLN A 153 -1.36 -19.44 5.34
N ASN A 154 -1.54 -20.35 6.27
CA ASN A 154 -2.70 -21.24 6.27
C ASN A 154 -3.87 -20.56 6.97
N LEU A 155 -5.03 -20.61 6.36
CA LEU A 155 -6.28 -20.12 6.91
C LEU A 155 -7.33 -21.19 6.73
N ASN A 156 -7.98 -21.57 7.82
CA ASN A 156 -9.10 -22.50 7.79
C ASN A 156 -10.35 -21.79 8.26
N LEU A 157 -11.21 -21.45 7.31
CA LEU A 157 -12.53 -20.88 7.56
C LEU A 157 -13.58 -21.75 6.87
N ASP A 158 -14.41 -22.42 7.68
CA ASP A 158 -15.56 -23.17 7.15
C ASP A 158 -16.74 -22.21 6.88
N ILE A 159 -16.56 -21.36 5.88
CA ILE A 159 -17.49 -20.31 5.50
C ILE A 159 -17.81 -20.45 4.02
N SER A 160 -19.10 -20.55 3.71
CA SER A 160 -19.59 -20.44 2.34
C SER A 160 -19.82 -18.97 1.98
N PHE A 161 -19.57 -18.60 0.74
CA PHE A 161 -19.81 -17.25 0.22
C PHE A 161 -20.50 -17.31 -1.14
N LYS A 162 -21.19 -16.24 -1.47
CA LYS A 162 -21.97 -16.12 -2.72
C LYS A 162 -21.15 -15.55 -3.86
N LYS A 163 -20.22 -14.63 -3.55
CA LYS A 163 -19.50 -13.87 -4.57
C LYS A 163 -18.18 -13.33 -4.03
N VAL A 164 -17.11 -13.42 -4.85
CA VAL A 164 -15.89 -12.65 -4.64
C VAL A 164 -16.13 -11.22 -5.14
N LEU A 165 -15.89 -10.24 -4.28
CA LEU A 165 -16.08 -8.81 -4.55
C LEU A 165 -14.82 -8.18 -5.15
N ILE A 166 -13.70 -8.49 -4.55
CA ILE A 166 -12.37 -8.07 -4.99
C ILE A 166 -11.32 -9.08 -4.54
N SER A 167 -10.29 -9.29 -5.35
CA SER A 167 -9.11 -10.08 -5.01
C SER A 167 -7.91 -9.54 -5.80
N ASN A 168 -6.72 -9.59 -5.23
CA ASN A 168 -5.45 -9.27 -5.90
C ASN A 168 -4.78 -10.52 -6.52
N TYR A 169 -5.41 -11.69 -6.38
CA TYR A 169 -5.05 -12.93 -7.04
C TYR A 169 -6.27 -13.50 -7.77
N GLU A 170 -6.14 -14.69 -8.34
CA GLU A 170 -7.26 -15.41 -8.95
C GLU A 170 -8.39 -15.62 -7.94
N ASN A 171 -9.64 -15.59 -8.42
CA ASN A 171 -10.79 -15.83 -7.59
C ASN A 171 -10.78 -17.26 -7.03
N ARG A 172 -11.33 -17.42 -5.84
CA ARG A 172 -11.45 -18.68 -5.13
C ARG A 172 -12.90 -19.15 -5.10
N ASP A 173 -13.08 -20.46 -5.11
CA ASP A 173 -14.39 -21.07 -4.99
C ASP A 173 -14.69 -21.55 -3.56
N SER A 174 -13.68 -21.62 -2.68
CA SER A 174 -13.79 -22.08 -1.30
C SER A 174 -12.78 -21.37 -0.39
N LEU A 175 -13.16 -21.22 0.89
CA LEU A 175 -12.29 -20.72 1.96
C LEU A 175 -11.84 -21.82 2.93
N LYS A 176 -12.25 -23.05 2.67
CA LYS A 176 -11.90 -24.19 3.51
C LYS A 176 -10.47 -24.66 3.21
N ASP A 177 -9.68 -24.88 4.28
CA ASP A 177 -8.31 -25.44 4.22
C ASP A 177 -7.40 -24.72 3.21
N MET A 178 -7.47 -23.39 3.16
CA MET A 178 -6.77 -22.62 2.15
C MET A 178 -5.39 -22.15 2.62
N ALA A 179 -4.45 -22.14 1.67
CA ALA A 179 -3.20 -21.43 1.81
C ALA A 179 -3.28 -20.08 1.09
N LEU A 180 -3.15 -18.99 1.83
CA LEU A 180 -3.01 -17.64 1.29
C LEU A 180 -1.61 -17.47 0.70
N LYS A 181 -1.53 -16.96 -0.51
CA LYS A 181 -0.26 -16.56 -1.14
C LYS A 181 0.33 -15.34 -0.39
N PRO A 182 1.63 -15.03 -0.58
CA PRO A 182 2.22 -13.80 -0.04
C PRO A 182 1.40 -12.57 -0.42
N TYR A 183 1.04 -11.73 0.57
CA TYR A 183 0.26 -10.50 0.38
C TYR A 183 -1.09 -10.69 -0.33
N GLU A 184 -1.64 -11.90 -0.31
CA GLU A 184 -2.97 -12.14 -0.88
C GLU A 184 -4.05 -11.50 -0.02
N ALA A 185 -4.91 -10.71 -0.69
CA ALA A 185 -6.05 -10.07 -0.06
C ALA A 185 -7.29 -10.18 -0.93
N PHE A 186 -8.43 -10.40 -0.30
CA PHE A 186 -9.72 -10.46 -0.98
C PHE A 186 -10.88 -10.07 -0.05
N ALA A 187 -12.01 -9.75 -0.66
CA ALA A 187 -13.28 -9.61 0.03
C ALA A 187 -14.35 -10.45 -0.65
N VAL A 188 -15.19 -11.11 0.14
CA VAL A 188 -16.31 -11.93 -0.34
C VAL A 188 -17.61 -11.53 0.33
N LYS A 189 -18.72 -11.70 -0.38
CA LYS A 189 -20.09 -11.59 0.15
C LYS A 189 -20.54 -12.98 0.60
N ALA A 190 -20.85 -13.15 1.90
CA ALA A 190 -21.35 -14.39 2.48
C ALA A 190 -22.88 -14.54 2.36
#